data_d370f784afe5e0e4e1f6322aa0789f90
#
_entry.id   d370f784afe5e0e4e1f6322aa0789f90
#
_cell.length_a   1.000
_cell.length_b   1.000
_cell.length_c   1.000
_cell.angle_alpha   90.00
_cell.angle_beta   90.00
_cell.angle_gamma   90.00
#
_symmetry.space_group_name_H-M   'P 1'
#
loop_
_entity.id
_entity.type
_entity.pdbx_description
1 polymer ?
#
loop_
_entity_poly.entity_id
_entity_poly.type
_entity_poly.pdbx_seq_one_letter_code
_entity_poly.pdbx_strand_id
1 'polypeptide(L)'
;MIKELTCINCPLGCTVSVTVEDGQITNITGNTCKRGEVYVRNELTNPVRTVTSTARVDGAKEYLVSVKTEEGVPKGKIMEVMEEINKAHIKAPVAIGDTVIEDVAGTGIRVIATSKAR
;
A
#
# COMPACT_ATOMS: atom_id res chain seq x y z
N MET A 1 -1.37 15.84 22.88
CA MET A 1 -2.37 15.85 21.81
C MET A 1 -3.01 14.47 21.69
N ILE A 2 -4.33 14.42 21.72
CA ILE A 2 -5.06 13.15 21.64
C ILE A 2 -5.66 13.02 20.23
N LYS A 3 -5.45 11.86 19.60
CA LYS A 3 -6.04 11.55 18.29
C LYS A 3 -6.90 10.29 18.41
N GLU A 4 -8.02 10.27 17.71
CA GLU A 4 -8.88 9.10 17.63
C GLU A 4 -8.80 8.49 16.22
N LEU A 5 -8.60 7.18 16.15
CA LEU A 5 -8.52 6.43 14.91
C LEU A 5 -9.45 5.23 14.95
N THR A 6 -10.06 4.91 13.83
CA THR A 6 -10.87 3.70 13.70
C THR A 6 -9.99 2.57 13.18
N CYS A 7 -9.92 1.47 13.95
CA CYS A 7 -9.16 0.30 13.54
C CYS A 7 -9.79 -0.36 12.32
N ILE A 8 -9.02 -0.58 11.27
CA ILE A 8 -9.50 -1.21 10.03
C ILE A 8 -9.01 -2.65 9.86
N ASN A 9 -8.24 -3.17 10.84
CA ASN A 9 -7.66 -4.52 10.73
C ASN A 9 -8.66 -5.65 10.99
N CYS A 10 -9.85 -5.32 11.48
CA CYS A 10 -10.91 -6.29 11.66
C CYS A 10 -12.29 -5.63 11.46
N PRO A 11 -13.37 -6.41 11.26
CA PRO A 11 -14.70 -5.86 11.01
C PRO A 11 -15.33 -5.11 12.17
N LEU A 12 -14.76 -5.19 13.37
CA LEU A 12 -15.34 -4.55 14.57
C LEU A 12 -15.28 -3.02 14.51
N GLY A 13 -14.33 -2.45 13.78
CA GLY A 13 -14.23 -1.00 13.62
C GLY A 13 -14.00 -0.24 14.92
N CYS A 14 -13.16 -0.78 15.80
CA CYS A 14 -12.90 -0.19 17.12
C CYS A 14 -12.29 1.19 17.00
N THR A 15 -12.82 2.15 17.80
CA THR A 15 -12.20 3.47 17.91
C THR A 15 -11.06 3.40 18.91
N VAL A 16 -9.88 3.82 18.47
CA VAL A 16 -8.67 3.81 19.30
C VAL A 16 -8.26 5.24 19.60
N SER A 17 -8.12 5.57 20.88
CA SER A 17 -7.66 6.88 21.32
C SER A 17 -6.16 6.84 21.58
N VAL A 18 -5.42 7.76 21.00
CA VAL A 18 -3.97 7.81 21.07
C VAL A 18 -3.52 9.17 21.61
N THR A 19 -2.70 9.14 22.64
CA THR A 19 -2.05 10.34 23.15
C THR A 19 -0.66 10.47 22.54
N VAL A 20 -0.41 11.59 21.87
CA VAL A 20 0.87 11.88 21.21
C VAL A 20 1.48 13.12 21.87
N GLU A 21 2.70 12.99 22.36
CA GLU A 21 3.47 14.09 22.94
C GLU A 21 4.87 14.11 22.32
N ASP A 22 5.30 15.28 21.86
CA ASP A 22 6.61 15.51 21.24
C ASP A 22 6.91 14.53 20.08
N GLY A 23 5.89 14.20 19.30
CA GLY A 23 6.00 13.26 18.19
C GLY A 23 6.07 11.80 18.60
N GLN A 24 5.91 11.49 19.88
CA GLN A 24 5.93 10.12 20.39
C GLN A 24 4.58 9.70 20.95
N ILE A 25 4.24 8.44 20.75
CA ILE A 25 3.00 7.86 21.27
C ILE A 25 3.23 7.50 22.73
N THR A 26 2.50 8.14 23.64
CA THR A 26 2.63 7.92 25.08
C THR A 26 1.57 6.98 25.64
N ASN A 27 0.40 6.93 25.01
CA ASN A 27 -0.70 6.07 25.48
C ASN A 27 -1.63 5.68 24.34
N ILE A 28 -2.12 4.45 24.37
CA ILE A 28 -3.11 3.94 23.41
C ILE A 28 -4.22 3.24 24.21
N THR A 29 -5.47 3.67 24.00
CA THR A 29 -6.63 3.10 24.68
C THR A 29 -7.77 2.84 23.69
N GLY A 30 -8.73 2.00 24.08
CA GLY A 30 -9.89 1.69 23.25
C GLY A 30 -9.67 0.55 22.27
N ASN A 31 -8.45 0.02 22.15
CA ASN A 31 -8.18 -1.14 21.30
C ASN A 31 -8.65 -2.43 21.97
N THR A 32 -9.43 -3.26 21.25
CA THR A 32 -9.87 -4.56 21.74
C THR A 32 -8.83 -5.65 21.54
N CYS A 33 -7.82 -5.42 20.70
CA CYS A 33 -6.75 -6.38 20.45
C CYS A 33 -5.46 -5.67 20.02
N LYS A 34 -4.36 -6.42 19.97
CA LYS A 34 -3.07 -5.91 19.54
C LYS A 34 -3.07 -5.36 18.12
N ARG A 35 -3.97 -5.82 17.27
CA ARG A 35 -4.08 -5.34 15.88
C ARG A 35 -4.39 -3.85 15.84
N GLY A 36 -5.26 -3.36 16.74
CA GLY A 36 -5.57 -1.94 16.84
C GLY A 36 -4.36 -1.12 17.24
N GLU A 37 -3.57 -1.62 18.19
CA GLU A 37 -2.34 -0.98 18.63
C GLU A 37 -1.31 -0.90 17.49
N VAL A 38 -1.08 -2.01 16.80
CA VAL A 38 -0.14 -2.07 15.67
C VAL A 38 -0.57 -1.13 14.55
N TYR A 39 -1.86 -1.14 14.21
CA TYR A 39 -2.41 -0.25 13.18
C TYR A 39 -2.14 1.23 13.52
N VAL A 40 -2.45 1.63 14.75
CA VAL A 40 -2.28 3.01 15.19
C VAL A 40 -0.82 3.44 15.17
N ARG A 41 0.08 2.59 15.65
CA ARG A 41 1.51 2.89 15.63
C ARG A 41 2.03 3.07 14.22
N ASN A 42 1.65 2.19 13.30
CA ASN A 42 2.05 2.29 11.90
C ASN A 42 1.48 3.55 11.24
N GLU A 43 0.20 3.86 11.50
CA GLU A 43 -0.47 5.00 10.90
C GLU A 43 0.14 6.34 11.32
N LEU A 44 0.61 6.44 12.56
CA LEU A 44 1.16 7.68 13.09
C LEU A 44 2.68 7.82 12.91
N THR A 45 3.39 6.69 12.78
CA THR A 45 4.86 6.71 12.64
C THR A 45 5.32 6.49 11.22
N ASN A 46 4.80 5.47 10.56
CA ASN A 46 5.22 5.10 9.20
C ASN A 46 4.02 4.51 8.44
N PRO A 47 3.05 5.35 8.06
CA PRO A 47 1.88 4.86 7.34
C PRO A 47 2.27 4.31 5.97
N VAL A 48 1.83 3.09 5.68
CA VAL A 48 2.07 2.42 4.40
C VAL A 48 0.75 2.06 3.75
N ARG A 49 0.73 2.01 2.42
CA ARG A 49 -0.46 1.68 1.64
C ARG A 49 -0.07 0.78 0.48
N THR A 50 -0.88 -0.24 0.22
CA THR A 50 -0.74 -1.04 -1.01
C THR A 50 -1.38 -0.26 -2.15
N VAL A 51 -0.60 0.00 -3.20
CA VAL A 51 -1.09 0.69 -4.39
C VAL A 51 -1.52 -0.33 -5.42
N THR A 52 -2.73 -0.18 -5.95
CA THR A 52 -3.25 -0.99 -7.06
C THR A 52 -3.55 -0.09 -8.25
N SER A 53 -3.25 -0.56 -9.45
CA SER A 53 -3.47 0.22 -10.67
C SER A 53 -3.44 -0.71 -11.88
N THR A 54 -3.28 -0.13 -13.07
CA THR A 54 -3.10 -0.88 -14.31
C THR A 54 -1.84 -0.40 -15.02
N ALA A 55 -1.14 -1.32 -15.66
CA ALA A 55 0.03 -1.01 -16.48
C ALA A 55 -0.27 -1.39 -17.93
N ARG A 56 0.38 -0.70 -18.87
CA ARG A 56 0.19 -0.96 -20.30
C ARG A 56 0.95 -2.21 -20.72
N VAL A 57 0.30 -3.01 -21.58
CA VAL A 57 0.86 -4.23 -22.11
C VAL A 57 1.03 -4.07 -23.63
N ASP A 58 2.23 -4.33 -24.12
CA ASP A 58 2.52 -4.30 -25.53
C ASP A 58 2.46 -5.70 -26.13
N GLY A 59 1.82 -5.84 -27.28
CA GLY A 59 1.76 -7.10 -28.03
C GLY A 59 0.72 -8.11 -27.51
N ALA A 60 -0.23 -7.68 -26.69
CA ALA A 60 -1.30 -8.51 -26.17
C ALA A 60 -2.65 -8.07 -26.73
N LYS A 61 -3.68 -8.94 -26.59
CA LYS A 61 -5.05 -8.57 -26.89
C LYS A 61 -5.57 -7.55 -25.88
N GLU A 62 -5.19 -7.71 -24.61
CA GLU A 62 -5.48 -6.76 -23.56
C GLU A 62 -4.42 -5.65 -23.57
N TYR A 63 -4.86 -4.40 -23.53
CA TYR A 63 -3.96 -3.26 -23.49
C TYR A 63 -3.42 -2.99 -22.09
N LEU A 64 -4.12 -3.47 -21.07
CA LEU A 64 -3.82 -3.20 -19.69
C LEU A 64 -3.81 -4.48 -18.86
N VAL A 65 -2.94 -4.52 -17.88
CA VAL A 65 -2.91 -5.59 -16.87
C VAL A 65 -3.02 -4.95 -15.50
N SER A 66 -3.80 -5.57 -14.61
CA SER A 66 -3.90 -5.10 -13.24
C SER A 66 -2.60 -5.37 -12.51
N VAL A 67 -2.14 -4.40 -11.73
CA VAL A 67 -0.88 -4.50 -10.97
C VAL A 67 -1.09 -4.00 -9.55
N LYS A 68 -0.19 -4.41 -8.65
CA LYS A 68 -0.16 -3.91 -7.28
C LYS A 68 1.27 -3.85 -6.79
N THR A 69 1.51 -3.03 -5.78
CA THR A 69 2.77 -3.11 -5.04
C THR A 69 2.75 -4.40 -4.22
N GLU A 70 3.86 -5.13 -4.19
CA GLU A 70 3.97 -6.39 -3.47
C GLU A 70 3.75 -6.20 -1.97
N GLU A 71 4.24 -5.07 -1.44
CA GLU A 71 4.06 -4.68 -0.05
C GLU A 71 3.57 -3.23 0.01
N GLY A 72 3.19 -2.77 1.19
CA GLY A 72 2.78 -1.37 1.38
C GLY A 72 3.94 -0.41 1.15
N VAL A 73 3.68 0.68 0.44
CA VAL A 73 4.66 1.76 0.24
C VAL A 73 4.36 2.92 1.18
N PRO A 74 5.35 3.75 1.55
CA PRO A 74 5.10 4.92 2.37
C PRO A 74 4.01 5.80 1.77
N LYS A 75 3.08 6.28 2.59
CA LYS A 75 1.94 7.08 2.14
C LYS A 75 2.37 8.30 1.32
N GLY A 76 3.49 8.93 1.67
CA GLY A 76 4.03 10.07 0.93
C GLY A 76 4.60 9.72 -0.44
N LYS A 77 4.75 8.44 -0.76
CA LYS A 77 5.29 7.97 -2.04
C LYS A 77 4.21 7.51 -3.03
N ILE A 78 2.94 7.48 -2.62
CA ILE A 78 1.85 6.97 -3.47
C ILE A 78 1.82 7.65 -4.84
N MET A 79 1.92 8.97 -4.89
CA MET A 79 1.87 9.71 -6.15
C MET A 79 3.05 9.36 -7.07
N GLU A 80 4.25 9.23 -6.52
CA GLU A 80 5.43 8.82 -7.29
C GLU A 80 5.28 7.40 -7.83
N VAL A 81 4.74 6.49 -6.99
CA VAL A 81 4.45 5.11 -7.40
C VAL A 81 3.46 5.09 -8.55
N MET A 82 2.38 5.87 -8.48
CA MET A 82 1.37 5.95 -9.54
C MET A 82 1.96 6.51 -10.83
N GLU A 83 2.82 7.52 -10.75
CA GLU A 83 3.49 8.08 -11.93
C GLU A 83 4.38 7.04 -12.61
N GLU A 84 5.14 6.27 -11.86
CA GLU A 84 5.97 5.20 -12.42
C GLU A 84 5.15 4.09 -13.06
N ILE A 85 4.05 3.68 -12.41
CA ILE A 85 3.15 2.67 -12.98
C ILE A 85 2.53 3.18 -14.28
N ASN A 86 2.12 4.44 -14.33
CA ASN A 86 1.54 5.03 -15.54
C ASN A 86 2.51 5.09 -16.72
N LYS A 87 3.80 5.16 -16.45
CA LYS A 87 4.85 5.15 -17.49
C LYS A 87 5.34 3.76 -17.83
N ALA A 88 5.00 2.77 -17.02
CA ALA A 88 5.49 1.41 -17.20
C ALA A 88 4.81 0.73 -18.38
N HIS A 89 5.60 -0.01 -19.16
CA HIS A 89 5.14 -0.86 -20.24
C HIS A 89 5.72 -2.25 -20.02
N ILE A 90 4.90 -3.28 -20.17
CA ILE A 90 5.33 -4.67 -20.07
C ILE A 90 4.95 -5.39 -21.36
N LYS A 91 5.79 -6.34 -21.78
CA LYS A 91 5.54 -7.12 -22.99
C LYS A 91 4.75 -8.38 -22.65
N ALA A 92 3.78 -8.71 -23.51
CA ALA A 92 3.05 -9.97 -23.40
C ALA A 92 3.96 -11.15 -23.76
N PRO A 93 3.74 -12.35 -23.20
CA PRO A 93 2.66 -12.67 -22.25
C PRO A 93 2.99 -12.24 -20.82
N VAL A 94 1.96 -11.94 -20.06
CA VAL A 94 2.09 -11.56 -18.64
C VAL A 94 1.33 -12.58 -17.79
N ALA A 95 1.98 -13.10 -16.78
CA ALA A 95 1.36 -14.01 -15.81
C ALA A 95 1.17 -13.32 -14.47
N ILE A 96 0.24 -13.81 -13.66
CA ILE A 96 0.04 -13.31 -12.30
C ILE A 96 1.33 -13.50 -11.51
N GLY A 97 1.79 -12.43 -10.87
CA GLY A 97 3.03 -12.44 -10.10
C GLY A 97 4.26 -11.98 -10.85
N ASP A 98 4.15 -11.71 -12.17
CA ASP A 98 5.26 -11.18 -12.94
C ASP A 98 5.64 -9.79 -12.45
N THR A 99 6.95 -9.52 -12.34
CA THR A 99 7.46 -8.23 -11.91
C THR A 99 7.32 -7.20 -13.05
N VAL A 100 6.61 -6.13 -12.78
CA VAL A 100 6.44 -5.01 -13.72
C VAL A 100 7.50 -3.93 -13.46
N ILE A 101 7.72 -3.60 -12.20
CA ILE A 101 8.74 -2.65 -11.76
C ILE A 101 9.48 -3.27 -10.58
N GLU A 102 10.81 -3.32 -10.62
CA GLU A 102 11.59 -3.95 -9.55
C GLU A 102 11.73 -3.08 -8.30
N ASP A 103 11.87 -1.76 -8.49
CA ASP A 103 12.08 -0.82 -7.39
C ASP A 103 11.26 0.43 -7.68
N VAL A 104 9.98 0.41 -7.27
CA VAL A 104 9.08 1.52 -7.56
C VAL A 104 9.39 2.71 -6.64
N ALA A 105 9.57 3.88 -7.24
CA ALA A 105 9.82 5.14 -6.52
C ALA A 105 10.95 5.07 -5.49
N GLY A 106 11.93 4.19 -5.69
CA GLY A 106 13.06 4.02 -4.78
C GLY A 106 12.70 3.39 -3.43
N THR A 107 11.55 2.72 -3.34
CA THR A 107 11.09 2.11 -2.08
C THR A 107 11.67 0.72 -1.82
N GLY A 108 12.30 0.11 -2.82
CA GLY A 108 12.77 -1.28 -2.75
C GLY A 108 11.64 -2.29 -2.89
N ILE A 109 10.43 -1.85 -3.21
CA ILE A 109 9.24 -2.69 -3.33
C ILE A 109 8.92 -2.90 -4.81
N ARG A 110 8.56 -4.14 -5.16
CA ARG A 110 8.21 -4.49 -6.54
C ARG A 110 6.75 -4.21 -6.83
N VAL A 111 6.47 -3.86 -8.08
CA VAL A 111 5.09 -3.84 -8.61
C VAL A 111 4.93 -5.12 -9.41
N ILE A 112 3.91 -5.89 -9.07
CA ILE A 112 3.65 -7.19 -9.68
C ILE A 112 2.29 -7.22 -10.36
N ALA A 113 2.16 -8.07 -11.39
CA ALA A 113 0.90 -8.27 -12.10
C ALA A 113 -0.07 -9.08 -11.24
N THR A 114 -1.33 -8.67 -11.19
CA THR A 114 -2.40 -9.39 -10.49
C THR A 114 -3.40 -10.02 -11.45
N SER A 115 -3.23 -9.80 -12.76
CA SER A 115 -4.03 -10.43 -13.80
C SER A 115 -3.11 -10.91 -14.93
N LYS A 116 -3.69 -11.67 -15.85
CA LYS A 116 -2.97 -12.17 -17.02
C LYS A 116 -3.20 -11.27 -18.22
N ALA A 117 -2.21 -11.18 -19.11
CA ALA A 117 -2.36 -10.57 -20.43
C ALA A 117 -1.66 -11.47 -21.47
N ARG A 118 -2.33 -11.77 -22.55
CA ARG A 118 -1.84 -12.65 -23.61
C ARG A 118 -1.67 -11.93 -24.93
#